data_1f019b604b4dd6ba5a6faad5af9a35db
#
_entry.id   1f019b604b4dd6ba5a6faad5af9a35db
#
_cell.length_a   1.000
_cell.length_b   1.000
_cell.length_c   1.000
_cell.angle_alpha   90.00
_cell.angle_beta   90.00
_cell.angle_gamma   90.00
#
_symmetry.space_group_name_H-M   'P 1'
#
loop_
_entity.id
_entity.type
_entity.pdbx_description
1 polymer ?
#
loop_
_entity_poly.entity_id
_entity_poly.type
_entity_poly.pdbx_seq_one_letter_code
_entity_poly.pdbx_strand_id
1 'polypeptide(L)'
;MRNRSALVREIGPWRGVLLIALLLALVATGSTAARERPITVFAAASTTDVLQRLGGRFERDGGAPVRFSFASSSLLARQIEEGAPADLFVSADEQWMDYLQQRSLIQTATRRDLLANVLVLVAPKGRGFPVTMKRGFDLPGAFRGRLAVGDPAHVPAGIYAKEALQHFGWWEALKGRLDSADNVRAALRLVEMGEADAGIVYATDAMASSKVVVLAEFPSRSHAPIVYPAALCRGARPGAAAFLAFIGSAKAAPAWREAGFRLAD
;
A
#
# COMPACT_ATOMS: atom_id res chain seq x y z
N MET A 1 -98.35 6.03 -10.14
CA MET A 1 -97.58 5.54 -11.31
C MET A 1 -96.57 6.60 -11.72
N ARG A 2 -95.27 6.44 -11.40
CA ARG A 2 -94.15 7.18 -12.00
C ARG A 2 -92.88 6.42 -11.74
N ASN A 3 -92.39 5.89 -12.81
CA ASN A 3 -91.18 5.07 -12.92
C ASN A 3 -89.95 5.98 -12.77
N ARG A 4 -88.98 5.66 -11.91
CA ARG A 4 -87.69 6.32 -11.84
C ARG A 4 -86.63 5.28 -12.19
N SER A 5 -86.17 5.28 -13.43
CA SER A 5 -85.06 4.50 -13.93
C SER A 5 -83.75 5.09 -13.37
N ALA A 6 -83.01 4.32 -12.61
CA ALA A 6 -81.67 4.66 -12.14
C ALA A 6 -80.68 4.44 -13.25
N LEU A 7 -79.94 5.47 -13.64
CA LEU A 7 -78.78 5.38 -14.56
C LEU A 7 -77.55 4.82 -13.78
N VAL A 8 -77.27 3.57 -14.01
CA VAL A 8 -75.96 2.98 -13.61
C VAL A 8 -74.94 3.41 -14.65
N ARG A 9 -73.99 4.24 -14.26
CA ARG A 9 -72.88 4.64 -15.10
C ARG A 9 -71.83 3.51 -15.04
N GLU A 10 -71.68 2.73 -16.11
CA GLU A 10 -70.64 1.76 -16.28
C GLU A 10 -69.26 2.45 -16.31
N ILE A 11 -68.47 2.14 -15.35
CA ILE A 11 -67.04 2.53 -15.33
C ILE A 11 -66.29 1.51 -16.15
N GLY A 12 -65.95 1.86 -17.41
CA GLY A 12 -65.29 0.96 -18.36
C GLY A 12 -63.93 0.41 -17.83
N PRO A 13 -63.57 -0.82 -18.21
CA PRO A 13 -62.44 -1.56 -17.70
C PRO A 13 -61.06 -0.94 -17.98
N TRP A 14 -61.01 0.09 -18.82
CA TRP A 14 -59.76 0.72 -19.29
C TRP A 14 -59.07 1.63 -18.28
N ARG A 15 -59.71 2.11 -17.23
CA ARG A 15 -59.09 2.96 -16.19
C ARG A 15 -58.24 2.15 -15.23
N GLY A 16 -58.59 0.88 -15.00
CA GLY A 16 -57.79 -0.02 -14.16
C GLY A 16 -56.45 -0.43 -14.81
N VAL A 17 -56.45 -0.63 -16.12
CA VAL A 17 -55.27 -1.04 -16.91
C VAL A 17 -54.25 0.12 -16.97
N LEU A 18 -54.69 1.36 -17.12
CA LEU A 18 -53.81 2.56 -17.12
C LEU A 18 -53.13 2.81 -15.77
N LEU A 19 -53.79 2.56 -14.64
CA LEU A 19 -53.22 2.71 -13.31
C LEU A 19 -52.20 1.63 -12.98
N ILE A 20 -52.40 0.37 -13.43
CA ILE A 20 -51.49 -0.73 -13.27
C ILE A 20 -50.25 -0.53 -14.18
N ALA A 21 -50.40 -0.03 -15.40
CA ALA A 21 -49.28 0.29 -16.28
C ALA A 21 -48.41 1.45 -15.72
N LEU A 22 -49.02 2.47 -15.05
CA LEU A 22 -48.29 3.56 -14.45
C LEU A 22 -47.53 3.13 -13.18
N LEU A 23 -48.08 2.19 -12.40
CA LEU A 23 -47.40 1.61 -11.22
C LEU A 23 -46.23 0.69 -11.60
N LEU A 24 -46.36 -0.07 -12.70
CA LEU A 24 -45.30 -0.91 -13.26
C LEU A 24 -44.16 -0.07 -13.87
N ALA A 25 -44.43 1.09 -14.44
CA ALA A 25 -43.40 2.00 -14.96
C ALA A 25 -42.58 2.70 -13.83
N LEU A 26 -43.16 2.91 -12.66
CA LEU A 26 -42.45 3.49 -11.50
C LEU A 26 -41.49 2.49 -10.81
N VAL A 27 -41.74 1.19 -10.94
CA VAL A 27 -40.87 0.15 -10.36
C VAL A 27 -39.62 -0.12 -11.22
N ALA A 28 -39.66 0.23 -12.50
CA ALA A 28 -38.55 -0.03 -13.45
C ALA A 28 -37.41 0.99 -13.39
N THR A 29 -37.53 2.10 -12.63
CA THR A 29 -36.47 3.13 -12.51
C THR A 29 -35.61 2.99 -11.27
N GLY A 30 -35.76 1.94 -10.49
CA GLY A 30 -34.80 1.54 -9.49
C GLY A 30 -33.54 0.96 -10.17
N SER A 31 -32.74 1.79 -10.84
CA SER A 31 -31.36 1.44 -11.14
C SER A 31 -30.69 1.17 -9.80
N THR A 32 -30.66 -0.10 -9.40
CA THR A 32 -29.64 -0.56 -8.46
C THR A 32 -28.32 -0.32 -9.20
N ALA A 33 -27.73 0.86 -8.97
CA ALA A 33 -26.34 1.08 -9.32
C ALA A 33 -25.60 -0.14 -8.74
N ALA A 34 -25.22 -1.08 -9.61
CA ALA A 34 -24.48 -2.25 -9.21
C ALA A 34 -23.26 -1.71 -8.45
N ARG A 35 -23.22 -1.92 -7.13
CA ARG A 35 -22.17 -1.39 -6.29
C ARG A 35 -20.86 -1.88 -6.87
N GLU A 36 -20.09 -0.97 -7.43
CA GLU A 36 -18.86 -1.27 -8.12
C GLU A 36 -17.98 -2.13 -7.21
N ARG A 37 -17.51 -3.26 -7.71
CA ARG A 37 -16.70 -4.17 -6.89
C ARG A 37 -15.43 -3.43 -6.47
N PRO A 38 -15.01 -3.50 -5.20
CA PRO A 38 -13.82 -2.81 -4.73
C PRO A 38 -12.58 -3.19 -5.53
N ILE A 39 -11.75 -2.21 -5.84
CA ILE A 39 -10.40 -2.42 -6.36
C ILE A 39 -9.56 -3.06 -5.25
N THR A 40 -8.83 -4.13 -5.54
CA THR A 40 -7.93 -4.77 -4.59
C THR A 40 -6.49 -4.36 -4.88
N VAL A 41 -5.88 -3.65 -3.94
CA VAL A 41 -4.51 -3.14 -4.04
C VAL A 41 -3.60 -3.92 -3.09
N PHE A 42 -2.61 -4.59 -3.63
CA PHE A 42 -1.53 -5.19 -2.86
C PHE A 42 -0.37 -4.22 -2.80
N ALA A 43 0.01 -3.77 -1.61
CA ALA A 43 0.98 -2.69 -1.46
C ALA A 43 1.98 -2.95 -0.32
N ALA A 44 3.21 -2.51 -0.52
CA ALA A 44 4.26 -2.59 0.47
C ALA A 44 3.83 -1.94 1.81
N ALA A 45 4.10 -2.61 2.93
CA ALA A 45 3.66 -2.21 4.27
C ALA A 45 4.04 -0.77 4.65
N SER A 46 5.16 -0.24 4.15
CA SER A 46 5.60 1.14 4.35
C SER A 46 4.64 2.19 3.77
N THR A 47 3.75 1.81 2.84
CA THR A 47 2.80 2.73 2.20
C THR A 47 1.43 2.76 2.88
N THR A 48 1.24 1.98 3.96
CA THR A 48 -0.07 1.75 4.60
C THR A 48 -0.85 3.05 4.86
N ASP A 49 -0.28 3.96 5.64
CA ASP A 49 -1.00 5.15 6.11
C ASP A 49 -1.38 6.09 4.98
N VAL A 50 -0.47 6.28 4.02
CA VAL A 50 -0.67 7.20 2.91
C VAL A 50 -1.62 6.62 1.87
N LEU A 51 -1.52 5.33 1.54
CA LEU A 51 -2.44 4.71 0.58
C LEU A 51 -3.86 4.60 1.12
N GLN A 52 -4.05 4.36 2.41
CA GLN A 52 -5.37 4.40 3.04
C GLN A 52 -6.01 5.80 2.93
N ARG A 53 -5.24 6.87 3.19
CA ARG A 53 -5.71 8.26 2.99
C ARG A 53 -6.06 8.54 1.54
N LEU A 54 -5.20 8.13 0.60
CA LEU A 54 -5.41 8.35 -0.82
C LEU A 54 -6.60 7.54 -1.34
N GLY A 55 -6.77 6.28 -0.91
CA GLY A 55 -7.94 5.46 -1.23
C GLY A 55 -9.24 6.12 -0.79
N GLY A 56 -9.31 6.54 0.47
CA GLY A 56 -10.49 7.23 0.97
C GLY A 56 -10.76 8.57 0.27
N ARG A 57 -9.72 9.29 -0.21
CA ARG A 57 -9.90 10.49 -1.03
C ARG A 57 -10.43 10.14 -2.42
N PHE A 58 -9.86 9.13 -3.06
CA PHE A 58 -10.29 8.65 -4.37
C PHE A 58 -11.77 8.26 -4.38
N GLU A 59 -12.22 7.53 -3.35
CA GLU A 59 -13.62 7.15 -3.18
C GLU A 59 -14.54 8.37 -2.99
N ARG A 60 -14.15 9.34 -2.16
CA ARG A 60 -14.92 10.59 -1.97
C ARG A 60 -15.00 11.44 -3.24
N ASP A 61 -13.99 11.37 -4.09
CA ASP A 61 -13.94 12.07 -5.38
C ASP A 61 -14.74 11.32 -6.49
N GLY A 62 -15.49 10.25 -6.13
CA GLY A 62 -16.35 9.48 -7.03
C GLY A 62 -15.67 8.27 -7.67
N GLY A 63 -14.47 7.91 -7.22
CA GLY A 63 -13.80 6.69 -7.67
C GLY A 63 -14.40 5.43 -7.04
N ALA A 64 -14.08 4.27 -7.62
CA ALA A 64 -14.49 2.97 -7.10
C ALA A 64 -13.93 2.71 -5.69
N PRO A 65 -14.63 1.95 -4.83
CA PRO A 65 -14.11 1.56 -3.52
C PRO A 65 -12.76 0.83 -3.63
N VAL A 66 -11.84 1.09 -2.70
CA VAL A 66 -10.49 0.49 -2.69
C VAL A 66 -10.30 -0.35 -1.43
N ARG A 67 -9.80 -1.56 -1.61
CA ARG A 67 -9.38 -2.45 -0.52
C ARG A 67 -7.89 -2.70 -0.62
N PHE A 68 -7.21 -2.64 0.51
CA PHE A 68 -5.77 -2.84 0.57
C PHE A 68 -5.41 -4.13 1.28
N SER A 69 -4.35 -4.78 0.80
CA SER A 69 -3.58 -5.80 1.51
C SER A 69 -2.16 -5.26 1.64
N PHE A 70 -1.70 -5.08 2.89
CA PHE A 70 -0.38 -4.54 3.18
C PHE A 70 0.51 -5.64 3.79
N ALA A 71 1.64 -5.90 3.14
CA ALA A 71 2.65 -6.84 3.62
C ALA A 71 4.02 -6.50 2.98
N SER A 72 5.02 -7.38 3.12
CA SER A 72 6.24 -7.25 2.31
C SER A 72 5.92 -7.46 0.82
N SER A 73 6.64 -6.75 -0.04
CA SER A 73 6.49 -6.92 -1.50
C SER A 73 6.71 -8.36 -1.94
N SER A 74 7.62 -9.06 -1.28
CA SER A 74 7.91 -10.49 -1.52
C SER A 74 6.69 -11.38 -1.27
N LEU A 75 6.04 -11.22 -0.12
CA LEU A 75 4.85 -12.02 0.23
C LEU A 75 3.70 -11.72 -0.74
N LEU A 76 3.46 -10.45 -1.02
CA LEU A 76 2.38 -10.04 -1.92
C LEU A 76 2.62 -10.52 -3.36
N ALA A 77 3.86 -10.46 -3.86
CA ALA A 77 4.21 -10.96 -5.18
C ALA A 77 3.97 -12.47 -5.29
N ARG A 78 4.33 -13.24 -4.28
CA ARG A 78 4.05 -14.69 -4.24
C ARG A 78 2.56 -14.98 -4.20
N GLN A 79 1.80 -14.24 -3.40
CA GLN A 79 0.34 -14.37 -3.38
C GLN A 79 -0.31 -14.09 -4.75
N ILE A 80 0.21 -13.08 -5.49
CA ILE A 80 -0.26 -12.81 -6.86
C ILE A 80 0.10 -13.98 -7.80
N GLU A 81 1.30 -14.55 -7.68
CA GLU A 81 1.70 -15.74 -8.45
C GLU A 81 0.79 -16.93 -8.16
N GLU A 82 0.39 -17.13 -6.90
CA GLU A 82 -0.53 -18.17 -6.46
C GLU A 82 -2.01 -17.88 -6.82
N GLY A 83 -2.29 -16.77 -7.51
CA GLY A 83 -3.62 -16.44 -8.03
C GLY A 83 -4.47 -15.55 -7.11
N ALA A 84 -3.89 -14.91 -6.09
CA ALA A 84 -4.64 -13.94 -5.30
C ALA A 84 -5.17 -12.79 -6.18
N PRO A 85 -6.44 -12.36 -5.98
CA PRO A 85 -7.12 -11.44 -6.89
C PRO A 85 -6.70 -9.97 -6.63
N ALA A 86 -5.46 -9.63 -6.95
CA ALA A 86 -4.96 -8.26 -6.93
C ALA A 86 -5.23 -7.55 -8.25
N ASP A 87 -5.65 -6.29 -8.18
CA ASP A 87 -5.82 -5.42 -9.35
C ASP A 87 -4.61 -4.52 -9.57
N LEU A 88 -3.97 -4.09 -8.48
CA LEU A 88 -2.81 -3.20 -8.49
C LEU A 88 -1.77 -3.73 -7.52
N PHE A 89 -0.52 -3.74 -7.94
CA PHE A 89 0.63 -4.05 -7.08
C PHE A 89 1.53 -2.81 -6.93
N VAL A 90 1.90 -2.48 -5.68
CA VAL A 90 2.85 -1.42 -5.34
C VAL A 90 3.98 -2.04 -4.54
N SER A 91 5.15 -2.16 -5.15
CA SER A 91 6.34 -2.74 -4.53
C SER A 91 7.20 -1.67 -3.84
N ALA A 92 8.02 -2.09 -2.86
CA ALA A 92 9.07 -1.26 -2.25
C ALA A 92 10.47 -1.54 -2.83
N ASP A 93 10.53 -2.29 -3.90
CA ASP A 93 11.72 -2.52 -4.72
C ASP A 93 11.35 -2.90 -6.16
N GLU A 94 12.32 -2.82 -7.04
CA GLU A 94 12.15 -3.24 -8.43
C GLU A 94 12.19 -4.76 -8.58
N GLN A 95 12.92 -5.48 -7.72
CA GLN A 95 13.14 -6.92 -7.81
C GLN A 95 11.81 -7.70 -7.80
N TRP A 96 10.88 -7.38 -6.90
CA TRP A 96 9.59 -8.06 -6.81
C TRP A 96 8.61 -7.61 -7.90
N MET A 97 8.78 -6.41 -8.44
CA MET A 97 8.05 -5.99 -9.63
C MET A 97 8.56 -6.74 -10.88
N ASP A 98 9.88 -6.88 -11.04
CA ASP A 98 10.50 -7.67 -12.10
C ASP A 98 10.11 -9.15 -12.02
N TYR A 99 10.05 -9.69 -10.81
CA TYR A 99 9.58 -11.05 -10.55
C TYR A 99 8.20 -11.33 -11.16
N LEU A 100 7.24 -10.42 -10.93
CA LEU A 100 5.90 -10.54 -11.50
C LEU A 100 5.87 -10.26 -13.01
N GLN A 101 6.67 -9.31 -13.47
CA GLN A 101 6.77 -8.98 -14.89
C GLN A 101 7.29 -10.16 -15.72
N GLN A 102 8.38 -10.82 -15.28
CA GLN A 102 8.93 -12.00 -15.93
C GLN A 102 7.96 -13.17 -16.04
N ARG A 103 6.98 -13.23 -15.12
CA ARG A 103 5.89 -14.22 -15.11
C ARG A 103 4.64 -13.77 -15.83
N SER A 104 4.67 -12.59 -16.47
CA SER A 104 3.51 -11.99 -17.16
C SER A 104 2.28 -11.84 -16.25
N LEU A 105 2.51 -11.56 -14.96
CA LEU A 105 1.44 -11.37 -13.96
C LEU A 105 1.05 -9.90 -13.77
N ILE A 106 1.78 -8.98 -14.39
CA ILE A 106 1.44 -7.56 -14.46
C ILE A 106 1.29 -7.10 -15.90
N GLN A 107 0.60 -5.98 -16.09
CA GLN A 107 0.50 -5.28 -17.36
C GLN A 107 1.71 -4.35 -17.50
N THR A 108 2.78 -4.80 -18.13
CA THR A 108 4.08 -4.11 -18.24
C THR A 108 3.94 -2.66 -18.74
N ALA A 109 3.02 -2.40 -19.66
CA ALA A 109 2.78 -1.05 -20.19
C ALA A 109 2.25 -0.06 -19.13
N THR A 110 1.77 -0.56 -17.98
CA THR A 110 1.27 0.27 -16.88
C THR A 110 2.29 0.48 -15.76
N ARG A 111 3.43 -0.25 -15.82
CA ARG A 111 4.50 -0.13 -14.84
C ARG A 111 5.08 1.29 -14.85
N ARG A 112 5.18 1.87 -13.68
CA ARG A 112 5.81 3.17 -13.46
C ARG A 112 6.43 3.24 -12.08
N ASP A 113 7.51 3.97 -11.96
CA ASP A 113 8.08 4.30 -10.68
C ASP A 113 7.27 5.46 -10.08
N LEU A 114 6.78 5.29 -8.85
CA LEU A 114 5.96 6.31 -8.20
C LEU A 114 6.78 7.13 -7.20
N LEU A 115 7.63 6.47 -6.44
CA LEU A 115 8.23 7.02 -5.23
C LEU A 115 9.65 6.52 -5.05
N ALA A 116 10.42 7.31 -4.30
CA ALA A 116 11.70 6.89 -3.72
C ALA A 116 11.68 7.10 -2.19
N ASN A 117 12.61 6.45 -1.51
CA ASN A 117 12.72 6.50 -0.04
C ASN A 117 14.18 6.55 0.42
N VAL A 118 14.39 6.67 1.71
CA VAL A 118 15.70 6.67 2.36
C VAL A 118 15.72 5.61 3.45
N LEU A 119 16.83 4.90 3.56
CA LEU A 119 17.06 3.93 4.63
C LEU A 119 17.64 4.64 5.86
N VAL A 120 17.10 4.35 7.04
CA VAL A 120 17.54 4.97 8.30
C VAL A 120 17.80 3.92 9.39
N LEU A 121 18.73 4.21 10.26
CA LEU A 121 18.94 3.52 11.53
C LEU A 121 18.12 4.22 12.60
N VAL A 122 17.31 3.48 13.35
CA VAL A 122 16.48 3.99 14.43
C VAL A 122 16.77 3.28 15.75
N ALA A 123 16.45 3.93 16.85
CA ALA A 123 16.43 3.33 18.20
C ALA A 123 15.12 3.69 18.90
N PRO A 124 14.75 3.01 20.00
CA PRO A 124 13.64 3.41 20.84
C PRO A 124 13.85 4.84 21.36
N LYS A 125 12.80 5.63 21.39
CA LYS A 125 12.84 7.00 21.90
C LYS A 125 13.40 7.02 23.31
N GLY A 126 14.40 7.87 23.55
CA GLY A 126 15.11 7.97 24.85
C GLY A 126 16.24 6.94 25.03
N ARG A 127 16.47 6.03 24.06
CA ARG A 127 17.59 5.08 24.05
C ARG A 127 18.52 5.27 22.86
N GLY A 128 18.56 6.49 22.29
CA GLY A 128 19.46 6.82 21.19
C GLY A 128 20.93 6.76 21.63
N PHE A 129 21.81 6.42 20.70
CA PHE A 129 23.24 6.39 20.86
C PHE A 129 23.94 7.04 19.66
N PRO A 130 25.18 7.56 19.81
CA PRO A 130 25.87 8.22 18.72
C PRO A 130 26.26 7.22 17.62
N VAL A 131 26.02 7.60 16.36
CA VAL A 131 26.35 6.80 15.17
C VAL A 131 27.02 7.68 14.14
N THR A 132 28.06 7.13 13.49
CA THR A 132 28.70 7.76 12.34
C THR A 132 28.69 6.80 11.15
N MET A 133 28.05 7.19 10.04
CA MET A 133 27.94 6.37 8.82
C MET A 133 29.25 6.41 8.02
N LYS A 134 30.30 5.77 8.56
CA LYS A 134 31.60 5.60 7.91
C LYS A 134 32.19 4.22 8.15
N ARG A 135 33.01 3.72 7.23
CA ARG A 135 33.81 2.52 7.45
C ARG A 135 34.73 2.70 8.65
N GLY A 136 34.87 1.65 9.47
CA GLY A 136 35.67 1.68 10.69
C GLY A 136 34.95 2.21 11.93
N PHE A 137 33.71 2.72 11.81
CA PHE A 137 32.87 2.94 12.96
C PHE A 137 32.38 1.58 13.49
N ASP A 138 32.46 1.38 14.82
CA ASP A 138 32.01 0.15 15.47
C ASP A 138 30.51 0.21 15.81
N LEU A 139 29.65 0.07 14.78
CA LEU A 139 28.22 -0.03 15.01
C LEU A 139 27.84 -1.25 15.87
N PRO A 140 28.42 -2.45 15.66
CA PRO A 140 28.15 -3.62 16.52
C PRO A 140 28.43 -3.39 18.00
N GLY A 141 29.44 -2.59 18.35
CA GLY A 141 29.77 -2.20 19.71
C GLY A 141 28.93 -1.07 20.30
N ALA A 142 28.23 -0.29 19.47
CA ALA A 142 27.44 0.85 19.88
C ALA A 142 26.14 0.46 20.63
N PHE A 143 25.66 -0.77 20.48
CA PHE A 143 24.52 -1.34 21.21
C PHE A 143 24.76 -2.82 21.52
N ARG A 144 24.05 -3.38 22.50
CA ARG A 144 24.30 -4.75 22.97
C ARG A 144 23.30 -5.79 22.51
N GLY A 145 22.03 -5.40 22.35
CA GLY A 145 20.92 -6.29 22.02
C GLY A 145 20.80 -6.59 20.53
N ARG A 146 19.58 -6.61 20.04
CA ARG A 146 19.22 -7.04 18.69
C ARG A 146 19.02 -5.86 17.75
N LEU A 147 19.18 -6.12 16.47
CA LEU A 147 18.92 -5.19 15.37
C LEU A 147 17.71 -5.68 14.58
N ALA A 148 16.59 -4.97 14.68
CA ALA A 148 15.38 -5.30 13.93
C ALA A 148 15.52 -4.87 12.47
N VAL A 149 15.23 -5.79 11.55
CA VAL A 149 15.26 -5.56 10.10
C VAL A 149 14.13 -6.35 9.44
N GLY A 150 13.66 -5.95 8.26
CA GLY A 150 12.94 -6.89 7.40
C GLY A 150 13.83 -8.09 7.07
N ASP A 151 13.24 -9.26 6.83
CA ASP A 151 14.08 -10.45 6.52
C ASP A 151 15.01 -10.17 5.34
N PRO A 152 16.34 -10.23 5.56
CA PRO A 152 17.33 -9.89 4.52
C PRO A 152 17.34 -10.83 3.31
N ALA A 153 16.67 -11.98 3.40
CA ALA A 153 16.57 -12.93 2.32
C ALA A 153 15.57 -12.52 1.23
N HIS A 154 14.51 -11.77 1.59
CA HIS A 154 13.44 -11.49 0.64
C HIS A 154 12.63 -10.21 0.88
N VAL A 155 12.63 -9.62 2.09
CA VAL A 155 11.90 -8.38 2.38
C VAL A 155 12.70 -7.18 1.84
N PRO A 156 12.12 -6.26 1.03
CA PRO A 156 12.87 -5.16 0.42
C PRO A 156 13.72 -4.36 1.40
N ALA A 157 13.14 -3.88 2.51
CA ALA A 157 13.89 -3.14 3.52
C ALA A 157 15.05 -3.94 4.14
N GLY A 158 14.88 -5.26 4.24
CA GLY A 158 15.92 -6.17 4.74
C GLY A 158 17.04 -6.40 3.72
N ILE A 159 16.71 -6.48 2.44
CA ILE A 159 17.69 -6.59 1.35
C ILE A 159 18.57 -5.32 1.36
N TYR A 160 17.97 -4.13 1.36
CA TYR A 160 18.69 -2.87 1.44
C TYR A 160 19.51 -2.73 2.73
N ALA A 161 18.95 -3.18 3.87
CA ALA A 161 19.67 -3.19 5.15
C ALA A 161 20.93 -4.07 5.08
N LYS A 162 20.83 -5.27 4.49
CA LYS A 162 21.96 -6.16 4.30
C LYS A 162 23.05 -5.54 3.42
N GLU A 163 22.67 -4.95 2.28
CA GLU A 163 23.60 -4.26 1.40
C GLU A 163 24.35 -3.14 2.14
N ALA A 164 23.59 -2.30 2.87
CA ALA A 164 24.17 -1.20 3.64
C ALA A 164 25.13 -1.71 4.74
N LEU A 165 24.73 -2.74 5.47
CA LEU A 165 25.59 -3.35 6.50
C LEU A 165 26.87 -3.97 5.88
N GLN A 166 26.77 -4.59 4.71
CA GLN A 166 27.91 -5.11 3.97
C GLN A 166 28.82 -3.98 3.49
N HIS A 167 28.26 -2.90 2.96
CA HIS A 167 29.02 -1.73 2.51
C HIS A 167 29.90 -1.15 3.62
N PHE A 168 29.42 -1.10 4.85
CA PHE A 168 30.18 -0.60 6.01
C PHE A 168 31.07 -1.66 6.68
N GLY A 169 30.93 -2.94 6.32
CA GLY A 169 31.67 -4.04 6.96
C GLY A 169 31.05 -4.50 8.28
N TRP A 170 29.80 -4.15 8.57
CA TRP A 170 29.10 -4.49 9.82
C TRP A 170 28.31 -5.79 9.76
N TRP A 171 28.08 -6.32 8.56
CA TRP A 171 27.22 -7.49 8.33
C TRP A 171 27.63 -8.72 9.13
N GLU A 172 28.92 -9.11 9.05
CA GLU A 172 29.42 -10.34 9.69
C GLU A 172 29.25 -10.32 11.22
N ALA A 173 29.43 -9.16 11.85
CA ALA A 173 29.27 -8.99 13.29
C ALA A 173 27.81 -8.89 13.74
N LEU A 174 26.89 -8.44 12.84
CA LEU A 174 25.51 -8.22 13.18
C LEU A 174 24.55 -9.32 12.71
N LYS A 175 24.91 -10.14 11.70
CA LYS A 175 23.99 -11.16 11.13
C LYS A 175 23.44 -12.13 12.17
N GLY A 176 24.20 -12.46 13.23
CA GLY A 176 23.74 -13.31 14.35
C GLY A 176 22.90 -12.57 15.40
N ARG A 177 22.76 -11.25 15.26
CA ARG A 177 22.00 -10.38 16.18
C ARG A 177 20.77 -9.76 15.51
N LEU A 178 20.39 -10.23 14.33
CA LEU A 178 19.22 -9.71 13.64
C LEU A 178 17.93 -10.28 14.24
N ASP A 179 16.93 -9.42 14.39
CA ASP A 179 15.53 -9.79 14.53
C ASP A 179 14.87 -9.57 13.16
N SER A 180 14.79 -10.67 12.40
CA SER A 180 14.21 -10.68 11.06
C SER A 180 12.68 -10.66 11.14
N ALA A 181 12.07 -9.66 10.54
CA ALA A 181 10.62 -9.45 10.54
C ALA A 181 10.02 -9.67 9.15
N ASP A 182 8.75 -10.06 9.09
CA ASP A 182 8.01 -10.34 7.85
C ASP A 182 7.86 -9.11 6.93
N ASN A 183 8.00 -7.90 7.47
CA ASN A 183 7.99 -6.65 6.73
C ASN A 183 8.61 -5.52 7.57
N VAL A 184 8.82 -4.34 6.95
CA VAL A 184 9.47 -3.19 7.60
C VAL A 184 8.67 -2.62 8.78
N ARG A 185 7.34 -2.66 8.74
CA ARG A 185 6.49 -2.17 9.85
C ARG A 185 6.54 -3.12 11.06
N ALA A 186 6.69 -4.41 10.83
CA ALA A 186 6.94 -5.38 11.89
C ALA A 186 8.32 -5.14 12.52
N ALA A 187 9.36 -4.87 11.73
CA ALA A 187 10.69 -4.50 12.24
C ALA A 187 10.64 -3.20 13.07
N LEU A 188 9.96 -2.16 12.58
CA LEU A 188 9.76 -0.92 13.33
C LEU A 188 9.11 -1.19 14.70
N ARG A 189 8.09 -2.04 14.72
CA ARG A 189 7.35 -2.37 15.94
C ARG A 189 8.23 -3.01 17.03
N LEU A 190 9.17 -3.87 16.66
CA LEU A 190 10.14 -4.43 17.61
C LEU A 190 10.96 -3.33 18.30
N VAL A 191 11.37 -2.30 17.54
CA VAL A 191 12.06 -1.13 18.10
C VAL A 191 11.13 -0.29 18.99
N GLU A 192 9.89 -0.05 18.54
CA GLU A 192 8.88 0.71 19.30
C GLU A 192 8.57 0.09 20.67
N MET A 193 8.61 -1.23 20.76
CA MET A 193 8.36 -1.99 21.97
C MET A 193 9.62 -2.13 22.85
N GLY A 194 10.79 -1.76 22.32
CA GLY A 194 12.08 -1.89 22.99
C GLY A 194 12.58 -3.34 23.05
N GLU A 195 12.02 -4.22 22.22
CA GLU A 195 12.48 -5.60 22.05
C GLU A 195 13.79 -5.66 21.24
N ALA A 196 13.98 -4.70 20.34
CA ALA A 196 15.25 -4.48 19.66
C ALA A 196 15.85 -3.13 20.08
N ASP A 197 17.17 -3.09 20.29
CA ASP A 197 17.91 -1.87 20.67
C ASP A 197 18.02 -0.88 19.52
N ALA A 198 18.00 -1.39 18.28
CA ALA A 198 18.05 -0.60 17.06
C ALA A 198 17.24 -1.29 15.96
N GLY A 199 16.95 -0.56 14.89
CA GLY A 199 16.34 -1.13 13.69
C GLY A 199 16.75 -0.38 12.43
N ILE A 200 16.69 -1.06 11.29
CA ILE A 200 16.87 -0.43 9.98
C ILE A 200 15.52 -0.48 9.26
N VAL A 201 14.99 0.71 8.98
CA VAL A 201 13.67 0.93 8.39
C VAL A 201 13.75 2.06 7.37
N TYR A 202 12.66 2.38 6.70
CA TYR A 202 12.63 3.57 5.85
C TYR A 202 12.38 4.84 6.67
N ALA A 203 12.83 5.98 6.18
CA ALA A 203 12.59 7.28 6.80
C ALA A 203 11.09 7.55 6.99
N THR A 204 10.26 7.15 6.03
CA THR A 204 8.80 7.26 6.10
C THR A 204 8.19 6.44 7.24
N ASP A 205 8.74 5.26 7.55
CA ASP A 205 8.29 4.45 8.68
C ASP A 205 8.68 5.10 10.01
N ALA A 206 9.89 5.64 10.11
CA ALA A 206 10.35 6.37 11.29
C ALA A 206 9.50 7.64 11.54
N MET A 207 9.15 8.38 10.47
CA MET A 207 8.27 9.56 10.56
C MET A 207 6.86 9.22 11.05
N ALA A 208 6.36 8.05 10.71
CA ALA A 208 5.03 7.58 11.13
C ALA A 208 4.98 7.18 12.61
N SER A 209 6.12 7.12 13.31
CA SER A 209 6.22 6.68 14.70
C SER A 209 6.68 7.80 15.64
N SER A 210 5.98 7.99 16.74
CA SER A 210 6.42 8.87 17.84
C SER A 210 7.30 8.16 18.86
N LYS A 211 7.55 6.83 18.69
CA LYS A 211 8.21 5.98 19.68
C LYS A 211 9.66 5.67 19.35
N VAL A 212 10.13 6.06 18.19
CA VAL A 212 11.52 5.87 17.78
C VAL A 212 12.21 7.21 17.53
N VAL A 213 13.53 7.19 17.50
CA VAL A 213 14.39 8.29 17.08
C VAL A 213 15.30 7.83 15.96
N VAL A 214 15.45 8.64 14.92
CA VAL A 214 16.42 8.41 13.85
C VAL A 214 17.81 8.73 14.38
N LEU A 215 18.71 7.76 14.29
CA LEU A 215 20.11 7.92 14.70
C LEU A 215 20.98 8.42 13.54
N ALA A 216 20.72 7.88 12.33
CA ALA A 216 21.43 8.29 11.13
C ALA A 216 20.70 7.81 9.87
N GLU A 217 20.93 8.50 8.74
CA GLU A 217 20.54 8.06 7.40
C GLU A 217 21.68 7.25 6.76
N PHE A 218 21.33 6.18 6.07
CA PHE A 218 22.30 5.44 5.24
C PHE A 218 22.56 6.21 3.94
N PRO A 219 23.83 6.46 3.57
CA PRO A 219 24.15 7.09 2.30
C PRO A 219 23.63 6.26 1.11
N SER A 220 23.11 6.91 0.08
CA SER A 220 22.53 6.25 -1.10
C SER A 220 23.50 5.30 -1.82
N ARG A 221 24.82 5.51 -1.70
CA ARG A 221 25.85 4.64 -2.25
C ARG A 221 26.03 3.32 -1.47
N SER A 222 25.38 3.16 -0.32
CA SER A 222 25.53 1.98 0.53
C SER A 222 24.58 0.83 0.19
N HIS A 223 23.60 1.06 -0.64
CA HIS A 223 22.59 0.11 -1.09
C HIS A 223 22.07 0.51 -2.48
N ALA A 224 21.35 -0.38 -3.14
CA ALA A 224 20.66 -0.06 -4.38
C ALA A 224 19.61 1.06 -4.17
N PRO A 225 19.24 1.85 -5.21
CA PRO A 225 18.19 2.86 -5.09
C PRO A 225 16.88 2.27 -4.58
N ILE A 226 16.26 2.95 -3.61
CA ILE A 226 14.96 2.53 -3.07
C ILE A 226 13.87 3.15 -3.92
N VAL A 227 13.31 2.36 -4.82
CA VAL A 227 12.25 2.76 -5.75
C VAL A 227 10.98 1.99 -5.44
N TYR A 228 9.84 2.65 -5.59
CA TYR A 228 8.50 2.05 -5.43
C TYR A 228 7.80 2.00 -6.78
N PRO A 229 7.99 0.95 -7.57
CA PRO A 229 7.23 0.75 -8.77
C PRO A 229 5.80 0.30 -8.48
N ALA A 230 4.87 0.70 -9.34
CA ALA A 230 3.49 0.23 -9.34
C ALA A 230 3.07 -0.23 -10.72
N ALA A 231 2.22 -1.24 -10.79
CA ALA A 231 1.67 -1.75 -12.04
C ALA A 231 0.31 -2.42 -11.81
N LEU A 232 -0.56 -2.37 -12.81
CA LEU A 232 -1.78 -3.17 -12.83
C LEU A 232 -1.42 -4.66 -12.94
N CYS A 233 -2.09 -5.49 -12.14
CA CYS A 233 -2.00 -6.93 -12.29
C CYS A 233 -2.70 -7.41 -13.57
N ARG A 234 -2.33 -8.59 -14.07
CA ARG A 234 -3.02 -9.22 -15.17
C ARG A 234 -4.48 -9.50 -14.76
N GLY A 235 -5.44 -9.09 -15.60
CA GLY A 235 -6.86 -9.23 -15.28
C GLY A 235 -7.42 -8.19 -14.31
N ALA A 236 -6.67 -7.11 -14.04
CA ALA A 236 -7.14 -6.01 -13.20
C ALA A 236 -8.46 -5.41 -13.69
N ARG A 237 -9.32 -5.07 -12.75
CA ARG A 237 -10.63 -4.42 -13.03
C ARG A 237 -10.43 -3.01 -13.61
N PRO A 238 -11.36 -2.51 -14.43
CA PRO A 238 -11.21 -1.21 -15.10
C PRO A 238 -10.94 -0.04 -14.14
N GLY A 239 -11.60 0.01 -12.98
CA GLY A 239 -11.40 1.06 -11.98
C GLY A 239 -9.98 1.14 -11.42
N ALA A 240 -9.20 0.05 -11.48
CA ALA A 240 -7.82 0.03 -10.97
C ALA A 240 -6.89 0.96 -11.76
N ALA A 241 -7.11 1.12 -13.06
CA ALA A 241 -6.33 2.05 -13.89
C ALA A 241 -6.54 3.52 -13.46
N ALA A 242 -7.77 3.88 -13.11
CA ALA A 242 -8.08 5.21 -12.59
C ALA A 242 -7.41 5.44 -11.22
N PHE A 243 -7.39 4.44 -10.34
CA PHE A 243 -6.69 4.55 -9.05
C PHE A 243 -5.17 4.65 -9.23
N LEU A 244 -4.56 3.83 -10.11
CA LEU A 244 -3.14 3.95 -10.44
C LEU A 244 -2.79 5.34 -10.99
N ALA A 245 -3.61 5.88 -11.89
CA ALA A 245 -3.44 7.23 -12.42
C ALA A 245 -3.57 8.29 -11.31
N PHE A 246 -4.53 8.13 -10.40
CA PHE A 246 -4.74 9.04 -9.28
C PHE A 246 -3.55 9.08 -8.32
N ILE A 247 -3.04 7.93 -7.86
CA ILE A 247 -1.91 7.88 -6.92
C ILE A 247 -0.60 8.39 -7.52
N GLY A 248 -0.44 8.35 -8.86
CA GLY A 248 0.69 8.94 -9.58
C GLY A 248 0.46 10.39 -10.03
N SER A 249 -0.65 11.02 -9.67
CA SER A 249 -1.01 12.36 -10.13
C SER A 249 -0.48 13.47 -9.23
N ALA A 250 -0.42 14.70 -9.77
CA ALA A 250 -0.12 15.90 -8.99
C ALA A 250 -1.08 16.11 -7.80
N LYS A 251 -2.32 15.59 -7.88
CA LYS A 251 -3.29 15.64 -6.76
C LYS A 251 -2.85 14.78 -5.57
N ALA A 252 -2.21 13.64 -5.80
CA ALA A 252 -1.72 12.76 -4.74
C ALA A 252 -0.35 13.21 -4.18
N ALA A 253 0.43 13.95 -4.94
CA ALA A 253 1.78 14.36 -4.60
C ALA A 253 1.95 14.99 -3.19
N PRO A 254 1.07 15.90 -2.72
CA PRO A 254 1.17 16.44 -1.37
C PRO A 254 1.10 15.35 -0.29
N ALA A 255 0.18 14.39 -0.42
CA ALA A 255 0.02 13.32 0.57
C ALA A 255 1.27 12.41 0.66
N TRP A 256 1.93 12.15 -0.49
CA TRP A 256 3.19 11.41 -0.51
C TRP A 256 4.32 12.17 0.19
N ARG A 257 4.48 13.47 -0.11
CA ARG A 257 5.51 14.31 0.52
C ARG A 257 5.29 14.47 2.02
N GLU A 258 4.06 14.69 2.46
CA GLU A 258 3.70 14.75 3.89
C GLU A 258 4.04 13.45 4.63
N ALA A 259 3.92 12.30 3.96
CA ALA A 259 4.33 11.01 4.50
C ALA A 259 5.86 10.76 4.40
N GLY A 260 6.65 11.71 3.89
CA GLY A 260 8.10 11.64 3.79
C GLY A 260 8.63 10.94 2.54
N PHE A 261 7.78 10.52 1.61
CA PHE A 261 8.22 9.96 0.34
C PHE A 261 8.77 11.05 -0.61
N ARG A 262 9.77 10.69 -1.39
CA ARG A 262 10.19 11.45 -2.57
C ARG A 262 9.38 10.93 -3.77
N LEU A 263 8.95 11.84 -4.64
CA LEU A 263 8.33 11.41 -5.90
C LEU A 263 9.45 10.92 -6.83
N ALA A 264 9.18 9.88 -7.62
CA ALA A 264 10.06 9.53 -8.72
C ALA A 264 9.99 10.63 -9.80
N ASP A 265 11.11 10.87 -10.48
CA ASP A 265 11.22 11.85 -11.58
C ASP A 265 10.51 11.36 -12.84
#